data_38c2992f352ac56b3f3222bc61f6b863
#
_entry.id   38c2992f352ac56b3f3222bc61f6b863
#
_cell.length_a   1.000
_cell.length_b   1.000
_cell.length_c   1.000
_cell.angle_alpha   90.00
_cell.angle_beta   90.00
_cell.angle_gamma   90.00
#
_symmetry.space_group_name_H-M   'P 1'
#
loop_
_entity.id
_entity.type
_entity.pdbx_description
1 polymer ?
#
loop_
_entity_poly.entity_id
_entity_poly.type
_entity_poly.pdbx_seq_one_letter_code
_entity_poly.pdbx_strand_id
1 'polypeptide(L)'
;YRPIRRNSEFGRVYARGKSYVNPALVMYVLKTRGKKTRVGLTATKKIGHAVQRNRARRVMKAAIDEHLDYNIGGYDLIFVARGMTPRLKSWQLSSVVAKLFAQAGLPDKAKRPDAPPPATVPPARRAKAEKAEPTA
;
A
#
# COMPACT_ATOMS: atom_id res chain seq x y z
N TYR A 1 0.52 -10.55 -8.84
CA TYR A 1 -0.58 -9.92 -8.09
C TYR A 1 -1.76 -10.87 -7.96
N ARG A 2 -2.18 -11.11 -6.74
CA ARG A 2 -3.29 -12.00 -6.45
C ARG A 2 -4.38 -11.21 -5.71
N PRO A 3 -5.44 -10.81 -6.40
CA PRO A 3 -6.47 -10.00 -5.77
C PRO A 3 -7.40 -10.83 -4.89
N ILE A 4 -7.86 -10.22 -3.80
CA ILE A 4 -9.00 -10.72 -3.04
C ILE A 4 -10.25 -10.18 -3.72
N ARG A 5 -11.21 -11.06 -4.03
CA ARG A 5 -12.37 -10.66 -4.83
C ARG A 5 -13.70 -10.89 -4.14
N ARG A 6 -13.81 -11.90 -3.28
CA ARG A 6 -15.09 -12.28 -2.70
C ARG A 6 -15.39 -11.49 -1.44
N ASN A 7 -16.64 -11.09 -1.27
CA ASN A 7 -17.09 -10.40 -0.07
C ASN A 7 -16.84 -11.22 1.19
N SER A 8 -16.98 -12.53 1.12
CA SER A 8 -16.69 -13.41 2.26
C SER A 8 -15.22 -13.36 2.66
N GLU A 9 -14.32 -13.23 1.69
CA GLU A 9 -12.88 -13.11 1.95
C GLU A 9 -12.55 -11.78 2.60
N PHE A 10 -13.14 -10.68 2.09
CA PHE A 10 -12.99 -9.36 2.71
C PHE A 10 -13.54 -9.38 4.15
N GLY A 11 -14.72 -9.95 4.33
CA GLY A 11 -15.34 -10.03 5.65
C GLY A 11 -14.49 -10.77 6.65
N ARG A 12 -13.84 -11.85 6.23
CA ARG A 12 -12.97 -12.64 7.11
C ARG A 12 -11.76 -11.81 7.57
N VAL A 13 -11.14 -11.08 6.64
CA VAL A 13 -9.99 -10.24 6.99
C VAL A 13 -10.40 -9.11 7.92
N TYR A 14 -11.53 -8.47 7.66
CA TYR A 14 -12.03 -7.41 8.55
C TYR A 14 -12.35 -7.94 9.96
N ALA A 15 -12.91 -9.14 10.05
CA ALA A 15 -13.32 -9.71 11.32
C ALA A 15 -12.16 -10.28 12.15
N ARG A 16 -11.17 -10.88 11.49
CA ARG A 16 -10.10 -11.62 12.15
C ARG A 16 -8.73 -10.98 12.05
N GLY A 17 -8.54 -10.10 11.08
CA GLY A 17 -7.26 -9.43 10.87
C GLY A 17 -7.03 -8.29 11.84
N LYS A 18 -5.79 -7.84 11.91
CA LYS A 18 -5.43 -6.62 12.63
C LYS A 18 -5.48 -5.44 11.69
N SER A 19 -5.95 -4.31 12.20
CA SER A 19 -5.98 -3.07 11.43
C SER A 19 -4.85 -2.15 11.85
N TYR A 20 -4.29 -1.47 10.86
CA TYR A 20 -3.25 -0.46 11.05
C TYR A 20 -3.73 0.80 10.35
N VAL A 21 -3.95 1.84 11.12
CA VAL A 21 -4.61 3.06 10.65
C VAL A 21 -3.59 4.18 10.44
N ASN A 22 -3.68 4.82 9.28
CA ASN A 22 -2.91 6.01 8.96
C ASN A 22 -3.88 7.00 8.31
N PRO A 23 -3.70 8.32 8.48
CA PRO A 23 -4.59 9.29 7.83
C PRO A 23 -4.72 9.13 6.32
N ALA A 24 -3.69 8.61 5.66
CA ALA A 24 -3.68 8.43 4.22
C ALA A 24 -4.20 7.07 3.75
N LEU A 25 -4.21 6.05 4.63
CA LEU A 25 -4.49 4.68 4.22
C LEU A 25 -4.71 3.80 5.45
N VAL A 26 -5.61 2.84 5.33
CA VAL A 26 -5.80 1.82 6.38
C VAL A 26 -5.41 0.47 5.81
N MET A 27 -4.65 -0.31 6.57
CA MET A 27 -4.24 -1.66 6.18
C MET A 27 -4.79 -2.68 7.17
N TYR A 28 -5.40 -3.74 6.64
CA TYR A 28 -5.80 -4.91 7.43
C TYR A 28 -4.91 -6.08 7.06
N VAL A 29 -4.45 -6.81 8.06
CA VAL A 29 -3.56 -7.95 7.89
C VAL A 29 -4.15 -9.18 8.56
N LEU A 30 -4.32 -10.25 7.80
CA LEU A 30 -4.71 -11.55 8.34
C LEU A 30 -3.67 -12.57 7.93
N LYS A 31 -3.11 -13.28 8.91
CA LYS A 31 -2.21 -14.41 8.62
C LYS A 31 -3.03 -15.58 8.13
N THR A 32 -2.56 -16.23 7.09
CA THR A 32 -3.21 -17.38 6.50
C THR A 32 -2.21 -18.53 6.33
N ARG A 33 -2.73 -19.69 5.93
CA ARG A 33 -1.89 -20.85 5.60
C ARG A 33 -1.59 -20.91 4.12
N GLY A 34 -1.97 -19.89 3.36
CA GLY A 34 -1.75 -19.87 1.92
C GLY A 34 -0.27 -19.73 1.57
N LYS A 35 0.07 -20.19 0.37
CA LYS A 35 1.45 -20.15 -0.11
C LYS A 35 1.84 -18.77 -0.65
N LYS A 36 0.87 -17.96 -1.02
CA LYS A 36 1.13 -16.63 -1.57
C LYS A 36 0.20 -15.60 -0.94
N THR A 37 0.71 -14.40 -0.82
CA THR A 37 -0.04 -13.28 -0.26
C THR A 37 -1.05 -12.77 -1.28
N ARG A 38 -2.26 -12.51 -0.80
CA ARG A 38 -3.32 -11.89 -1.60
C ARG A 38 -3.59 -10.48 -1.11
N VAL A 39 -3.99 -9.61 -2.04
CA VAL A 39 -4.22 -8.20 -1.75
C VAL A 39 -5.60 -7.77 -2.21
N GLY A 40 -6.32 -7.08 -1.33
CA GLY A 40 -7.58 -6.44 -1.67
C GLY A 40 -7.42 -4.92 -1.60
N LEU A 41 -7.93 -4.23 -2.60
CA LEU A 41 -7.94 -2.77 -2.64
C LEU A 41 -9.38 -2.30 -2.57
N THR A 42 -9.68 -1.42 -1.61
CA THR A 42 -11.03 -0.91 -1.41
C THR A 42 -11.03 0.60 -1.50
N ALA A 43 -11.90 1.13 -2.37
CA ALA A 43 -12.18 2.54 -2.47
C ALA A 43 -13.69 2.70 -2.58
N THR A 44 -14.33 3.13 -1.49
CA THR A 44 -15.79 3.24 -1.43
C THR A 44 -16.27 4.57 -2.00
N LYS A 45 -17.59 4.72 -2.09
CA LYS A 45 -18.20 5.97 -2.55
C LYS A 45 -17.84 7.17 -1.68
N LYS A 46 -17.41 6.96 -0.45
CA LYS A 46 -16.93 8.03 0.43
C LYS A 46 -15.67 8.72 -0.10
N ILE A 47 -14.91 8.04 -0.96
CA ILE A 47 -13.70 8.60 -1.57
C ILE A 47 -14.07 9.64 -2.64
N GLY A 48 -15.22 9.46 -3.31
CA GLY A 48 -15.68 10.34 -4.37
C GLY A 48 -16.25 9.56 -5.54
N HIS A 49 -16.24 10.18 -6.71
CA HIS A 49 -16.74 9.58 -7.93
C HIS A 49 -15.85 8.47 -8.44
N ALA A 50 -16.30 7.77 -9.49
CA ALA A 50 -15.57 6.64 -10.05
C ALA A 50 -14.14 6.99 -10.46
N VAL A 51 -13.92 8.18 -10.98
CA VAL A 51 -12.57 8.63 -11.38
C VAL A 51 -11.64 8.68 -10.17
N GLN A 52 -12.09 9.25 -9.06
CA GLN A 52 -11.30 9.34 -7.84
C GLN A 52 -11.06 7.96 -7.21
N ARG A 53 -12.08 7.09 -7.25
CA ARG A 53 -11.91 5.73 -6.73
C ARG A 53 -10.91 4.93 -7.56
N ASN A 54 -10.96 5.05 -8.88
CA ASN A 54 -10.00 4.38 -9.76
C ASN A 54 -8.59 4.92 -9.53
N ARG A 55 -8.45 6.24 -9.37
CA ARG A 55 -7.16 6.85 -9.07
C ARG A 55 -6.61 6.34 -7.74
N ALA A 56 -7.44 6.27 -6.70
CA ALA A 56 -7.03 5.76 -5.40
C ALA A 56 -6.49 4.33 -5.52
N ARG A 57 -7.19 3.46 -6.26
CA ARG A 57 -6.73 2.09 -6.47
C ARG A 57 -5.39 2.03 -7.20
N ARG A 58 -5.21 2.85 -8.23
CA ARG A 58 -3.94 2.88 -8.97
C ARG A 58 -2.78 3.36 -8.10
N VAL A 59 -3.01 4.41 -7.31
CA VAL A 59 -1.97 4.95 -6.42
C VAL A 59 -1.62 3.93 -5.35
N MET A 60 -2.63 3.29 -4.75
CA MET A 60 -2.40 2.26 -3.75
C MET A 60 -1.61 1.09 -4.34
N LYS A 61 -2.00 0.61 -5.51
CA LYS A 61 -1.30 -0.53 -6.12
C LYS A 61 0.16 -0.19 -6.43
N ALA A 62 0.41 0.97 -7.00
CA ALA A 62 1.77 1.39 -7.30
C ALA A 62 2.64 1.47 -6.03
N ALA A 63 2.08 2.02 -4.95
CA ALA A 63 2.80 2.12 -3.68
C ALA A 63 3.06 0.74 -3.05
N ILE A 64 2.07 -0.13 -3.10
CA ILE A 64 2.17 -1.47 -2.53
C ILE A 64 3.20 -2.31 -3.30
N ASP A 65 3.20 -2.20 -4.63
CA ASP A 65 4.12 -2.97 -5.48
C ASP A 65 5.59 -2.68 -5.17
N GLU A 66 5.90 -1.52 -4.61
CA GLU A 66 7.28 -1.19 -4.23
C GLU A 66 7.74 -1.94 -2.98
N HIS A 67 6.81 -2.35 -2.13
CA HIS A 67 7.14 -2.91 -0.81
C HIS A 67 6.76 -4.37 -0.66
N LEU A 68 5.69 -4.81 -1.31
CA LEU A 68 5.19 -6.17 -1.12
C LEU A 68 5.82 -7.14 -2.09
N ASP A 69 6.42 -8.20 -1.54
CA ASP A 69 6.83 -9.35 -2.33
C ASP A 69 5.65 -10.31 -2.39
N TYR A 70 5.01 -10.40 -3.55
CA TYR A 70 3.82 -11.24 -3.74
C TYR A 70 4.12 -12.74 -3.65
N ASN A 71 5.38 -13.12 -3.66
CA ASN A 71 5.79 -14.51 -3.54
C ASN A 71 5.94 -14.99 -2.10
N ILE A 72 5.91 -14.07 -1.13
CA ILE A 72 5.85 -14.50 0.27
C ILE A 72 4.48 -15.09 0.53
N GLY A 73 4.43 -16.04 1.45
CA GLY A 73 3.17 -16.69 1.80
C GLY A 73 2.62 -16.21 3.12
N GLY A 74 1.38 -16.56 3.34
CA GLY A 74 0.78 -16.50 4.65
C GLY A 74 0.08 -15.22 5.01
N TYR A 75 -0.28 -14.35 4.06
CA TYR A 75 -0.97 -13.11 4.38
C TYR A 75 -2.12 -12.83 3.42
N ASP A 76 -3.23 -12.33 3.97
CA ASP A 76 -4.26 -11.64 3.22
C ASP A 76 -4.24 -10.19 3.70
N LEU A 77 -3.99 -9.27 2.79
CA LEU A 77 -3.88 -7.85 3.07
C LEU A 77 -5.01 -7.10 2.40
N ILE A 78 -5.65 -6.18 3.12
CA ILE A 78 -6.63 -5.29 2.54
C ILE A 78 -6.20 -3.86 2.82
N PHE A 79 -6.16 -3.05 1.76
CA PHE A 79 -5.84 -1.63 1.84
C PHE A 79 -7.10 -0.85 1.54
N VAL A 80 -7.49 0.00 2.48
CA VAL A 80 -8.72 0.80 2.38
C VAL A 80 -8.32 2.25 2.15
N ALA A 81 -8.78 2.81 1.03
CA ALA A 81 -8.51 4.20 0.71
C ALA A 81 -9.25 5.13 1.68
N ARG A 82 -8.62 6.24 1.98
CA ARG A 82 -9.21 7.33 2.76
C ARG A 82 -9.39 8.56 1.87
N GLY A 83 -10.04 9.59 2.40
CA GLY A 83 -10.35 10.78 1.59
C GLY A 83 -9.15 11.42 0.91
N MET A 84 -7.99 11.39 1.54
CA MET A 84 -6.78 11.96 0.94
C MET A 84 -6.04 11.03 -0.03
N THR A 85 -6.37 9.74 -0.06
CA THR A 85 -5.64 8.77 -0.89
C THR A 85 -5.56 9.19 -2.37
N PRO A 86 -6.67 9.56 -3.04
CA PRO A 86 -6.58 9.91 -4.46
C PRO A 86 -5.84 11.23 -4.73
N ARG A 87 -5.59 12.02 -3.70
CA ARG A 87 -4.84 13.28 -3.82
C ARG A 87 -3.34 13.09 -3.71
N LEU A 88 -2.90 11.93 -3.28
CA LEU A 88 -1.48 11.65 -3.07
C LEU A 88 -0.87 11.09 -4.35
N LYS A 89 0.42 11.34 -4.49
CA LYS A 89 1.23 10.67 -5.49
C LYS A 89 1.65 9.30 -4.97
N SER A 90 1.95 8.36 -5.87
CA SER A 90 2.35 7.01 -5.47
C SER A 90 3.58 7.02 -4.54
N TRP A 91 4.55 7.91 -4.80
CA TRP A 91 5.75 7.99 -3.97
C TRP A 91 5.44 8.50 -2.56
N GLN A 92 4.42 9.36 -2.40
CA GLN A 92 3.97 9.81 -1.08
C GLN A 92 3.29 8.66 -0.32
N LEU A 93 2.43 7.93 -1.01
CA LEU A 93 1.73 6.81 -0.41
C LEU A 93 2.68 5.65 -0.11
N SER A 94 3.72 5.49 -0.91
CA SER A 94 4.73 4.47 -0.68
C SER A 94 5.39 4.60 0.69
N SER A 95 5.70 5.81 1.14
CA SER A 95 6.27 5.99 2.47
C SER A 95 5.26 5.62 3.57
N VAL A 96 3.97 5.83 3.34
CA VAL A 96 2.92 5.40 4.27
C VAL A 96 2.85 3.88 4.32
N VAL A 97 2.91 3.21 3.17
CA VAL A 97 2.93 1.75 3.10
C VAL A 97 4.13 1.18 3.85
N ALA A 98 5.30 1.79 3.70
CA ALA A 98 6.49 1.36 4.42
C ALA A 98 6.28 1.43 5.94
N LYS A 99 5.68 2.51 6.43
CA LYS A 99 5.37 2.65 7.85
C LYS A 99 4.39 1.59 8.33
N LEU A 100 3.35 1.32 7.55
CA LEU A 100 2.36 0.32 7.90
C LEU A 100 2.99 -1.09 7.95
N PHE A 101 3.84 -1.40 6.99
CA PHE A 101 4.56 -2.69 6.98
C PHE A 101 5.45 -2.83 8.21
N ALA A 102 6.14 -1.75 8.59
CA ALA A 102 6.99 -1.77 9.79
C ALA A 102 6.16 -1.99 11.05
N GLN A 103 5.01 -1.34 11.16
CA GLN A 103 4.11 -1.51 12.31
C GLN A 103 3.59 -2.94 12.40
N ALA A 104 3.30 -3.55 11.27
CA ALA A 104 2.76 -4.91 11.23
C ALA A 104 3.83 -6.00 11.29
N GLY A 105 5.10 -5.62 11.18
CA GLY A 105 6.19 -6.60 11.12
C GLY A 105 6.23 -7.37 9.82
N LEU A 106 5.70 -6.81 8.73
CA LEU A 106 5.70 -7.45 7.42
C LEU A 106 7.04 -7.26 6.72
N PRO A 107 7.48 -8.27 5.95
CA PRO A 107 8.69 -8.10 5.13
C PRO A 107 8.47 -7.02 4.07
N ASP A 108 9.48 -6.17 3.91
CA ASP A 108 9.45 -5.07 2.95
C ASP A 108 10.59 -5.26 1.97
N LYS A 109 10.28 -5.58 0.72
CA LYS A 109 11.31 -5.86 -0.28
C LYS A 109 12.17 -4.63 -0.61
N ALA A 110 11.65 -3.44 -0.39
CA ALA A 110 12.42 -2.21 -0.64
C ALA A 110 13.55 -2.01 0.36
N LYS A 111 13.53 -2.72 1.48
CA LYS A 111 14.57 -2.64 2.50
C LYS A 111 15.61 -3.76 2.40
N ARG A 112 15.49 -4.63 1.40
CA ARG A 112 16.47 -5.69 1.20
C ARG A 112 17.78 -5.09 0.71
N PRO A 113 18.93 -5.64 1.11
CA PRO A 113 20.24 -5.10 0.68
C PRO A 113 20.43 -5.08 -0.83
N ASP A 114 19.81 -6.01 -1.55
CA ASP A 114 19.91 -6.11 -3.00
C ASP A 114 18.75 -5.43 -3.74
N ALA A 115 17.87 -4.74 -3.01
CA ALA A 115 16.74 -4.09 -3.63
C ALA A 115 17.18 -2.91 -4.50
N PRO A 116 16.50 -2.68 -5.64
CA PRO A 116 16.79 -1.50 -6.43
C PRO A 116 16.39 -0.23 -5.66
N PRO A 117 16.96 0.93 -5.99
CA PRO A 117 16.55 2.18 -5.35
C PRO A 117 15.04 2.36 -5.48
N PRO A 118 14.34 2.80 -4.42
CA PRO A 118 12.90 2.98 -4.50
C PRO A 118 12.53 4.09 -5.48
N ALA A 119 11.52 3.82 -6.30
CA ALA A 119 10.97 4.79 -7.22
C ALA A 119 9.88 5.62 -6.55
N THR A 120 10.11 6.00 -5.30
CA THR A 120 9.11 6.70 -4.50
C THR A 120 9.07 8.19 -4.78
N VAL A 121 10.16 8.74 -5.33
CA VAL A 121 10.26 10.16 -5.66
C VAL A 121 10.51 10.28 -7.16
N PRO A 122 9.68 11.06 -7.90
CA PRO A 122 9.93 11.27 -9.32
C PRO A 122 11.31 11.88 -9.54
N PRO A 123 12.01 11.54 -10.64
CA PRO A 123 13.36 12.05 -10.89
C PRO A 123 13.47 13.57 -10.84
N ALA A 124 12.52 14.29 -11.44
CA ALA A 124 12.54 15.74 -11.44
C ALA A 124 12.41 16.31 -10.03
N ARG A 125 11.53 15.72 -9.21
CA ARG A 125 11.35 16.17 -7.83
C ARG A 125 12.56 15.79 -6.97
N ARG A 126 13.16 14.66 -7.23
CA ARG A 126 14.37 14.24 -6.55
C ARG A 126 15.51 15.23 -6.78
N ALA A 127 15.67 15.67 -8.03
CA ALA A 127 16.68 16.66 -8.38
C ALA A 127 16.43 17.97 -7.66
N LYS A 128 15.18 18.42 -7.58
CA LYS A 128 14.84 19.63 -6.83
C LYS A 128 15.13 19.50 -5.35
N ALA A 129 14.82 18.36 -4.77
CA ALA A 129 15.11 18.12 -3.37
C ALA A 129 16.59 18.19 -3.08
N GLU A 130 17.39 17.61 -3.94
CA GLU A 130 18.84 17.64 -3.79
C GLU A 130 19.41 19.04 -3.87
N LYS A 131 18.78 19.90 -4.69
CA LYS A 131 19.25 21.28 -4.85
C LYS A 131 18.70 22.22 -3.79
N ALA A 132 17.48 22.02 -3.41
CA ALA A 132 16.77 22.96 -2.56
C ALA A 132 16.92 22.65 -1.09
N GLU A 133 17.11 21.48 -0.83
CA GLU A 133 17.13 21.10 0.52
C GLU A 133 18.40 20.70 0.88
N PRO A 134 18.58 21.22 0.38
CA PRO A 134 18.98 20.40 0.79
C PRO A 134 18.26 20.10 1.56
N THR A 135 17.81 20.11 1.08
CA THR A 135 17.20 20.03 1.40
C THR A 135 16.64 19.51 1.54
N ALA A 136 16.74 19.42 1.29
CA ALA A 136 16.17 19.14 1.38
C ALA A 136 15.65 19.04 1.55
#